data_6ae4e45597227fcac26527cba470b4a4
#
_entry.id   6ae4e45597227fcac26527cba470b4a4
#
_cell.length_a   1.000
_cell.length_b   1.000
_cell.length_c   1.000
_cell.angle_alpha   90.00
_cell.angle_beta   90.00
_cell.angle_gamma   90.00
#
_symmetry.space_group_name_H-M   'P 1'
#
loop_
_entity.id
_entity.type
_entity.pdbx_description
1 polymer ?
#
loop_
_entity_poly.entity_id
_entity_poly.type
_entity_poly.pdbx_seq_one_letter_code
_entity_poly.pdbx_strand_id
1 'polypeptide(L)'
;MTLISDWFYRGENENVEKFSTTGKLSSTLRYGENPHQSASLYKSSMQYSGIPQATLLQGKELSYNNINDADAALQLIKEFDKATPTVAIIKHANPCGVASGTSLSDAYTKAYSCD
;
A
#
# COMPACT_ATOMS: atom_id res chain seq x y z
N MET A 1 -19.85 9.08 -11.77
CA MET A 1 -21.18 8.73 -11.25
C MET A 1 -21.17 8.57 -9.73
N THR A 2 -20.19 7.90 -9.11
CA THR A 2 -20.16 7.62 -7.67
C THR A 2 -19.92 8.85 -6.80
N LEU A 3 -19.13 9.84 -7.24
CA LEU A 3 -18.95 11.12 -6.53
C LEU A 3 -20.25 11.93 -6.43
N ILE A 4 -21.09 11.84 -7.45
CA ILE A 4 -22.39 12.50 -7.49
C ILE A 4 -23.37 11.79 -6.57
N SER A 5 -23.36 10.44 -6.55
CA SER A 5 -24.21 9.66 -5.63
C SER A 5 -23.79 9.85 -4.18
N ASP A 6 -22.50 9.86 -3.86
CA ASP A 6 -21.99 10.16 -2.52
C ASP A 6 -22.38 11.56 -2.05
N TRP A 7 -22.36 12.55 -2.95
CA TRP A 7 -22.79 13.90 -2.65
C TRP A 7 -24.30 13.96 -2.31
N PHE A 8 -25.13 13.29 -3.09
CA PHE A 8 -26.56 13.21 -2.82
C PHE A 8 -26.91 12.48 -1.53
N TYR A 9 -26.17 11.40 -1.19
CA TYR A 9 -26.42 10.65 0.05
C TYR A 9 -25.93 11.36 1.31
N ARG A 10 -24.85 12.14 1.24
CA ARG A 10 -24.32 12.91 2.39
C ARG A 10 -25.18 14.12 2.75
N GLY A 11 -26.04 14.59 1.86
CA GLY A 11 -26.87 15.79 2.08
C GLY A 11 -28.04 15.61 3.01
N GLU A 12 -28.50 14.39 3.29
CA GLU A 12 -29.77 14.15 4.00
C GLU A 12 -29.71 13.18 5.19
N ASN A 13 -28.63 12.40 5.41
CA ASN A 13 -28.57 11.43 6.49
C ASN A 13 -27.18 11.30 7.11
N GLU A 14 -27.12 11.32 8.46
CA GLU A 14 -25.88 11.06 9.22
C GLU A 14 -25.41 9.60 9.13
N ASN A 15 -26.30 8.66 8.79
CA ASN A 15 -25.99 7.24 8.61
C ASN A 15 -26.31 6.80 7.17
N VAL A 16 -25.29 6.51 6.38
CA VAL A 16 -25.43 6.07 5.00
C VAL A 16 -25.59 4.55 4.95
N GLU A 17 -26.72 4.06 4.46
CA GLU A 17 -26.97 2.61 4.32
C GLU A 17 -26.09 1.92 3.26
N LYS A 18 -25.57 2.70 2.30
CA LYS A 18 -24.72 2.18 1.22
C LYS A 18 -23.42 2.94 1.16
N PHE A 19 -22.32 2.19 1.19
CA PHE A 19 -20.99 2.72 0.98
C PHE A 19 -20.51 2.38 -0.43
N SER A 20 -19.95 3.35 -1.13
CA SER A 20 -19.31 3.14 -2.44
C SER A 20 -17.94 3.80 -2.50
N THR A 21 -17.03 3.16 -3.22
CA THR A 21 -15.71 3.71 -3.50
C THR A 21 -15.44 3.64 -5.01
N THR A 22 -14.70 4.60 -5.52
CA THR A 22 -14.31 4.65 -6.93
C THR A 22 -12.81 4.81 -7.09
N GLY A 23 -12.31 4.24 -8.18
CA GLY A 23 -10.93 4.44 -8.60
C GLY A 23 -10.81 4.37 -10.12
N LYS A 24 -9.78 5.01 -10.65
CA LYS A 24 -9.40 4.89 -12.05
C LYS A 24 -8.49 3.69 -12.23
N LEU A 25 -8.80 2.82 -13.21
CA LEU A 25 -7.94 1.69 -13.56
C LEU A 25 -6.54 2.20 -13.91
N SER A 26 -5.53 1.70 -13.23
CA SER A 26 -4.12 2.02 -13.46
C SER A 26 -3.44 0.93 -14.29
N SER A 27 -3.62 -0.32 -13.90
CA SER A 27 -3.05 -1.47 -14.62
C SER A 27 -3.83 -2.75 -14.33
N THR A 28 -3.78 -3.69 -15.27
CA THR A 28 -4.20 -5.07 -15.05
C THR A 28 -2.97 -5.89 -14.69
N LEU A 29 -3.03 -6.61 -13.57
CA LEU A 29 -1.93 -7.42 -13.08
C LEU A 29 -1.96 -8.80 -13.73
N ARG A 30 -0.81 -9.51 -13.77
CA ARG A 30 -0.73 -10.81 -14.42
C ARG A 30 -1.62 -11.86 -13.78
N TYR A 31 -1.76 -11.83 -12.46
CA TYR A 31 -2.65 -12.67 -11.66
C TYR A 31 -2.89 -12.02 -10.29
N GLY A 32 -3.80 -12.56 -9.51
CA GLY A 32 -4.09 -12.10 -8.15
C GLY A 32 -3.12 -12.66 -7.11
N GLU A 33 -3.63 -12.97 -5.94
CA GLU A 33 -2.85 -13.64 -4.88
C GLU A 33 -2.34 -15.00 -5.35
N ASN A 34 -3.14 -15.72 -6.11
CA ASN A 34 -2.80 -17.01 -6.71
C ASN A 34 -2.86 -16.95 -8.24
N PRO A 35 -2.12 -17.83 -8.96
CA PRO A 35 -2.01 -17.79 -10.42
C PRO A 35 -3.32 -17.89 -11.20
N HIS A 36 -4.36 -18.51 -10.64
CA HIS A 36 -5.67 -18.67 -11.28
C HIS A 36 -6.62 -17.49 -11.08
N GLN A 37 -6.22 -16.50 -10.28
CA GLN A 37 -7.02 -15.32 -9.97
C GLN A 37 -6.63 -14.17 -10.88
N SER A 38 -7.60 -13.34 -11.27
CA SER A 38 -7.34 -12.07 -11.92
C SER A 38 -7.21 -10.94 -10.89
N ALA A 39 -6.43 -9.93 -11.22
CA ALA A 39 -6.29 -8.74 -10.39
C ALA A 39 -6.10 -7.49 -11.24
N SER A 40 -6.55 -6.36 -10.71
CA SER A 40 -6.40 -5.05 -11.31
C SER A 40 -6.07 -4.02 -10.25
N LEU A 41 -5.20 -3.07 -10.58
CA LEU A 41 -4.82 -1.97 -9.72
C LEU A 41 -5.60 -0.72 -10.12
N TYR A 42 -6.26 -0.12 -9.13
CA TYR A 42 -6.99 1.14 -9.29
C TYR A 42 -6.36 2.23 -8.43
N LYS A 43 -6.29 3.44 -8.98
CA LYS A 43 -5.96 4.64 -8.20
C LYS A 43 -7.26 5.24 -7.69
N SER A 44 -7.33 5.46 -6.37
CA SER A 44 -8.48 6.12 -5.76
C SER A 44 -8.69 7.50 -6.34
N SER A 45 -9.94 7.93 -6.47
CA SER A 45 -10.31 9.30 -6.83
C SER A 45 -9.99 10.30 -5.72
N MET A 46 -9.80 9.84 -4.48
CA MET A 46 -9.29 10.65 -3.38
C MET A 46 -7.76 10.73 -3.45
N GLN A 47 -7.20 11.89 -3.11
CA GLN A 47 -5.74 12.09 -3.11
C GLN A 47 -5.10 11.38 -1.92
N TYR A 48 -4.77 10.12 -2.10
CA TYR A 48 -3.91 9.38 -1.17
C TYR A 48 -2.51 9.21 -1.78
N SER A 49 -1.48 9.39 -0.97
CA SER A 49 -0.13 9.00 -1.32
C SER A 49 0.12 7.56 -0.84
N GLY A 50 0.40 6.66 -1.76
CA GLY A 50 0.62 5.24 -1.47
C GLY A 50 1.30 4.54 -2.63
N ILE A 51 1.41 3.22 -2.56
CA ILE A 51 2.04 2.41 -3.62
C ILE A 51 1.37 2.60 -5.00
N PRO A 52 0.04 2.72 -5.13
CA PRO A 52 -0.57 2.96 -6.45
C PRO A 52 -0.14 4.26 -7.14
N GLN A 53 0.31 5.26 -6.38
CA GLN A 53 0.79 6.54 -6.91
C GLN A 53 2.31 6.59 -7.08
N ALA A 54 3.04 5.54 -6.65
CA ALA A 54 4.49 5.47 -6.75
C ALA A 54 4.95 5.41 -8.21
N THR A 55 6.12 5.98 -8.47
CA THR A 55 6.80 5.89 -9.77
C THR A 55 7.74 4.70 -9.79
N LEU A 56 7.56 3.79 -10.75
CA LEU A 56 8.49 2.70 -10.98
C LEU A 56 9.75 3.25 -11.66
N LEU A 57 10.87 3.24 -10.93
CA LEU A 57 12.15 3.76 -11.43
C LEU A 57 12.93 2.73 -12.24
N GLN A 58 12.81 1.45 -11.88
CA GLN A 58 13.56 0.36 -12.48
C GLN A 58 12.87 -0.99 -12.22
N GLY A 59 13.08 -1.95 -13.11
CA GLY A 59 12.62 -3.32 -12.96
C GLY A 59 11.29 -3.60 -13.67
N LYS A 60 10.72 -4.76 -13.39
CA LYS A 60 9.44 -5.21 -13.95
C LYS A 60 8.27 -4.60 -13.16
N GLU A 61 7.11 -4.55 -13.79
CA GLU A 61 5.86 -4.21 -13.11
C GLU A 61 5.64 -5.13 -11.90
N LEU A 62 5.16 -4.55 -10.81
CA LEU A 62 4.91 -5.27 -9.57
C LEU A 62 3.71 -6.23 -9.74
N SER A 63 3.83 -7.42 -9.16
CA SER A 63 2.71 -8.34 -9.01
C SER A 63 1.77 -7.90 -7.89
N TYR A 64 0.58 -8.53 -7.80
CA TYR A 64 -0.34 -8.33 -6.69
C TYR A 64 0.35 -8.49 -5.33
N ASN A 65 1.09 -9.59 -5.14
CA ASN A 65 1.78 -9.86 -3.87
C ASN A 65 2.87 -8.82 -3.56
N ASN A 66 3.64 -8.39 -4.56
CA ASN A 66 4.65 -7.34 -4.37
C ASN A 66 4.01 -5.99 -3.97
N ILE A 67 2.88 -5.62 -4.57
CA ILE A 67 2.14 -4.40 -4.22
C ILE A 67 1.64 -4.50 -2.78
N ASN A 68 1.08 -5.64 -2.38
CA ASN A 68 0.59 -5.87 -1.03
C ASN A 68 1.71 -5.81 0.02
N ASP A 69 2.85 -6.46 -0.27
CA ASP A 69 4.03 -6.41 0.59
C ASP A 69 4.61 -4.99 0.69
N ALA A 70 4.72 -4.28 -0.43
CA ALA A 70 5.23 -2.91 -0.46
C ALA A 70 4.31 -1.93 0.29
N ASP A 71 2.99 -2.10 0.18
CA ASP A 71 2.04 -1.28 0.92
C ASP A 71 2.15 -1.54 2.43
N ALA A 72 2.22 -2.80 2.85
CA ALA A 72 2.44 -3.16 4.26
C ALA A 72 3.75 -2.56 4.80
N ALA A 73 4.84 -2.63 4.03
CA ALA A 73 6.10 -2.01 4.39
C ALA A 73 5.98 -0.49 4.54
N LEU A 74 5.34 0.17 3.58
CA LEU A 74 5.14 1.62 3.59
C LEU A 74 4.30 2.08 4.78
N GLN A 75 3.19 1.39 5.07
CA GLN A 75 2.34 1.72 6.23
C GLN A 75 3.11 1.55 7.54
N LEU A 76 3.83 0.46 7.69
CA LEU A 76 4.63 0.21 8.90
C LEU A 76 5.71 1.28 9.10
N ILE A 77 6.47 1.63 8.06
CA ILE A 77 7.54 2.65 8.17
C ILE A 77 6.98 4.04 8.51
N LYS A 78 5.76 4.36 8.09
CA LYS A 78 5.12 5.65 8.43
C LYS A 78 4.84 5.84 9.91
N GLU A 79 4.78 4.76 10.70
CA GLU A 79 4.59 4.82 12.15
C GLU A 79 5.87 5.22 12.92
N PHE A 80 7.03 5.21 12.26
CA PHE A 80 8.30 5.57 12.86
C PHE A 80 8.64 7.05 12.60
N ASP A 81 9.49 7.59 13.48
CA ASP A 81 10.01 8.97 13.31
C ASP A 81 10.83 9.06 12.00
N LYS A 82 10.47 10.04 11.17
CA LYS A 82 11.12 10.29 9.88
C LYS A 82 12.60 10.67 10.01
N ALA A 83 13.02 11.20 11.15
CA ALA A 83 14.40 11.57 11.40
C ALA A 83 15.29 10.35 11.75
N THR A 84 14.70 9.23 12.12
CA THR A 84 15.42 8.02 12.53
C THR A 84 15.48 7.01 11.39
N PRO A 85 16.67 6.63 10.89
CA PRO A 85 16.80 5.58 9.89
C PRO A 85 16.15 4.28 10.38
N THR A 86 15.14 3.82 9.65
CA THR A 86 14.37 2.62 10.02
C THR A 86 14.21 1.72 8.80
N VAL A 87 14.35 0.42 9.01
CA VAL A 87 14.19 -0.62 7.98
C VAL A 87 13.14 -1.63 8.45
N ALA A 88 12.23 -1.97 7.55
CA ALA A 88 11.27 -3.05 7.71
C ALA A 88 11.49 -4.11 6.62
N ILE A 89 11.57 -5.37 7.02
CA ILE A 89 11.62 -6.53 6.13
C ILE A 89 10.27 -7.21 6.18
N ILE A 90 9.60 -7.28 5.04
CA ILE A 90 8.23 -7.77 4.93
C ILE A 90 8.19 -9.07 4.14
N LYS A 91 7.39 -10.01 4.61
CA LYS A 91 7.07 -11.26 3.92
C LYS A 91 5.60 -11.59 4.13
N HIS A 92 4.87 -11.81 3.01
CA HIS A 92 3.42 -12.08 3.05
C HIS A 92 2.64 -11.00 3.83
N ALA A 93 2.94 -9.73 3.53
CA ALA A 93 2.36 -8.53 4.17
C ALA A 93 2.57 -8.44 5.70
N ASN A 94 3.47 -9.25 6.27
CA ASN A 94 3.81 -9.22 7.68
C ASN A 94 5.29 -8.90 7.90
N PRO A 95 5.64 -8.17 8.98
CA PRO A 95 7.02 -7.91 9.29
C PRO A 95 7.71 -9.16 9.84
N CYS A 96 8.84 -9.55 9.25
CA CYS A 96 9.76 -10.54 9.82
C CYS A 96 10.97 -9.89 10.48
N GLY A 97 11.23 -8.61 10.21
CA GLY A 97 12.26 -7.86 10.92
C GLY A 97 12.00 -6.36 10.79
N VAL A 98 12.09 -5.65 11.90
CA VAL A 98 11.99 -4.18 11.92
C VAL A 98 13.01 -3.62 12.91
N ALA A 99 13.77 -2.64 12.48
CA ALA A 99 14.72 -1.98 13.37
C ALA A 99 15.01 -0.54 12.96
N SER A 100 15.31 0.27 13.95
CA SER A 100 15.88 1.60 13.79
C SER A 100 17.37 1.58 14.12
N GLY A 101 18.14 2.47 13.49
CA GLY A 101 19.57 2.53 13.66
C GLY A 101 20.15 3.94 13.46
N THR A 102 21.46 4.04 13.61
CA THR A 102 22.20 5.28 13.37
C THR A 102 22.38 5.59 11.89
N SER A 103 22.22 4.56 11.04
CA SER A 103 22.23 4.65 9.58
C SER A 103 21.28 3.60 8.99
N LEU A 104 20.94 3.70 7.71
CA LEU A 104 20.15 2.68 7.02
C LEU A 104 20.85 1.32 7.02
N SER A 105 22.17 1.28 6.89
CA SER A 105 22.95 0.04 6.96
C SER A 105 22.89 -0.60 8.35
N ASP A 106 23.00 0.18 9.41
CA ASP A 106 22.87 -0.29 10.79
C ASP A 106 21.44 -0.81 11.05
N ALA A 107 20.43 -0.04 10.65
CA ALA A 107 19.02 -0.45 10.76
C ALA A 107 18.75 -1.76 9.99
N TYR A 108 19.28 -1.90 8.77
CA TYR A 108 19.14 -3.10 7.96
C TYR A 108 19.75 -4.32 8.66
N THR A 109 21.00 -4.20 9.16
CA THR A 109 21.67 -5.30 9.85
C THR A 109 20.89 -5.77 11.08
N LYS A 110 20.35 -4.81 11.85
CA LYS A 110 19.51 -5.11 13.03
C LYS A 110 18.19 -5.78 12.63
N ALA A 111 17.48 -5.23 11.61
CA ALA A 111 16.22 -5.80 11.13
C ALA A 111 16.43 -7.22 10.60
N TYR A 112 17.53 -7.46 9.87
CA TYR A 112 17.88 -8.78 9.33
C TYR A 112 18.20 -9.79 10.42
N SER A 113 18.76 -9.37 11.53
CA SER A 113 19.09 -10.25 12.67
C SER A 113 17.90 -10.53 13.60
N CYS A 114 16.70 -9.95 13.33
CA CYS A 114 15.50 -10.25 14.11
C CYS A 114 14.82 -11.58 13.73
N ASP A 115 15.21 -12.15 12.60
CA ASP A 115 14.64 -13.41 12.10
C ASP A 115 15.33 -14.64 12.72
#